data_46a4154a701bcc8e4226ea113e94b6ce
#
_entry.id   46a4154a701bcc8e4226ea113e94b6ce
#
_cell.length_a   1.000
_cell.length_b   1.000
_cell.length_c   1.000
_cell.angle_alpha   90.00
_cell.angle_beta   90.00
_cell.angle_gamma   90.00
#
_symmetry.space_group_name_H-M   'P 1'
#
loop_
_entity.id
_entity.type
_entity.pdbx_description
1 polymer ?
#
loop_
_entity_poly.entity_id
_entity_poly.type
_entity_poly.pdbx_seq_one_letter_code
_entity_poly.pdbx_strand_id
1 'polypeptide(L)'
;MRIPVLAAAAVALMACTPVISQRGYLPDPAAEASLHAGTDTKTSVQKRLGDPSTSATFGDDAWYYISSTERQVAFFDPSTTSRKILAIHFDKDGKVTEIRHFGLKDGHVVAFETRTTPAKGRELTFLQQLFSATPGIPLGGVTPGQNPGSGP
;
A
#
# COMPACT_ATOMS: atom_id res chain seq x y z
N MET A 1 38.73 21.01 30.93
CA MET A 1 37.96 19.75 30.66
C MET A 1 36.59 19.97 29.98
N ARG A 2 36.28 21.12 29.39
CA ARG A 2 34.98 21.42 28.72
C ARG A 2 34.99 21.24 27.20
N ILE A 3 36.19 21.29 26.59
CA ILE A 3 36.36 21.17 25.11
C ILE A 3 36.01 19.77 24.56
N PRO A 4 36.41 18.63 25.19
CA PRO A 4 36.11 17.32 24.63
C PRO A 4 34.61 16.97 24.66
N VAL A 5 33.85 17.53 25.60
CA VAL A 5 32.38 17.30 25.66
C VAL A 5 31.68 18.05 24.54
N LEU A 6 32.08 19.26 24.20
CA LEU A 6 31.54 20.03 23.08
C LEU A 6 31.87 19.38 21.73
N ALA A 7 33.09 18.83 21.58
CA ALA A 7 33.48 18.11 20.37
C ALA A 7 32.65 16.81 20.18
N ALA A 8 32.43 16.05 21.26
CA ALA A 8 31.62 14.84 21.23
C ALA A 8 30.15 15.15 20.90
N ALA A 9 29.59 16.23 21.42
CA ALA A 9 28.23 16.68 21.11
C ALA A 9 28.06 17.10 19.62
N ALA A 10 29.09 17.77 19.06
CA ALA A 10 29.05 18.16 17.65
C ALA A 10 29.12 16.97 16.69
N VAL A 11 29.87 15.92 17.03
CA VAL A 11 29.92 14.67 16.23
C VAL A 11 28.62 13.90 16.29
N ALA A 12 27.89 13.89 17.41
CA ALA A 12 26.61 13.24 17.56
C ALA A 12 25.50 13.90 16.70
N LEU A 13 25.58 15.20 16.45
CA LEU A 13 24.64 15.94 15.61
C LEU A 13 24.81 15.64 14.11
N MET A 14 25.97 15.18 13.67
CA MET A 14 26.23 14.81 12.28
C MET A 14 25.73 13.40 11.89
N ALA A 15 25.27 12.59 12.83
CA ALA A 15 24.85 11.21 12.59
C ALA A 15 23.44 11.07 11.98
N CYS A 16 22.67 12.17 11.88
CA CYS A 16 21.31 12.15 11.35
C CYS A 16 21.26 12.37 9.82
N THR A 17 21.97 11.55 9.05
CA THR A 17 21.85 11.58 7.60
C THR A 17 20.55 10.87 7.17
N PRO A 18 19.77 11.46 6.25
CA PRO A 18 18.56 10.80 5.75
C PRO A 18 18.94 9.58 4.91
N VAL A 19 18.19 8.50 5.11
CA VAL A 19 18.27 7.31 4.26
C VAL A 19 17.34 7.52 3.07
N ILE A 20 17.89 7.37 1.86
CA ILE A 20 17.13 7.41 0.61
C ILE A 20 16.97 5.98 0.12
N SER A 21 15.73 5.54 -0.07
CA SER A 21 15.38 4.23 -0.57
C SER A 21 14.63 4.35 -1.89
N GLN A 22 15.07 3.60 -2.90
CA GLN A 22 14.34 3.47 -4.15
C GLN A 22 13.57 2.15 -4.14
N ARG A 23 12.30 2.20 -4.52
CA ARG A 23 11.41 1.05 -4.59
C ARG A 23 10.73 0.96 -5.94
N GLY A 24 10.48 -0.27 -6.38
CA GLY A 24 9.86 -0.55 -7.66
C GLY A 24 10.83 -0.46 -8.83
N TYR A 25 10.28 -0.46 -10.03
CA TYR A 25 11.05 -0.46 -11.28
C TYR A 25 10.44 0.54 -12.26
N LEU A 26 11.29 1.34 -12.86
CA LEU A 26 10.96 2.18 -14.01
C LEU A 26 11.93 1.83 -15.14
N PRO A 27 11.42 1.58 -16.36
CA PRO A 27 12.26 1.30 -17.52
C PRO A 27 13.21 2.45 -17.85
N ASP A 28 14.25 2.13 -18.61
CA ASP A 28 15.16 3.15 -19.14
C ASP A 28 14.39 4.10 -20.07
N PRO A 29 14.53 5.42 -19.91
CA PRO A 29 13.88 6.40 -20.79
C PRO A 29 14.18 6.21 -22.29
N ALA A 30 15.36 5.68 -22.65
CA ALA A 30 15.69 5.38 -24.03
C ALA A 30 14.88 4.18 -24.56
N ALA A 31 14.69 3.14 -23.75
CA ALA A 31 13.85 2.00 -24.10
C ALA A 31 12.37 2.41 -24.24
N GLU A 32 11.91 3.28 -23.35
CA GLU A 32 10.57 3.83 -23.37
C GLU A 32 10.34 4.69 -24.63
N ALA A 33 11.26 5.59 -24.97
CA ALA A 33 11.17 6.44 -26.14
C ALA A 33 11.14 5.64 -27.48
N SER A 34 11.56 4.38 -27.44
CA SER A 34 11.51 3.48 -28.59
C SER A 34 10.14 2.85 -28.83
N LEU A 35 9.18 3.08 -27.93
CA LEU A 35 7.82 2.54 -28.06
C LEU A 35 6.94 3.45 -28.91
N HIS A 36 6.15 2.84 -29.78
CA HIS A 36 5.23 3.53 -30.67
C HIS A 36 3.82 2.99 -30.51
N ALA A 37 2.89 3.90 -30.16
CA ALA A 37 1.46 3.57 -30.12
C ALA A 37 0.99 3.13 -31.53
N GLY A 38 0.09 2.16 -31.57
CA GLY A 38 -0.46 1.57 -32.79
C GLY A 38 0.42 0.51 -33.47
N THR A 39 1.71 0.43 -33.13
CA THR A 39 2.64 -0.51 -33.78
C THR A 39 3.16 -1.58 -32.80
N ASP A 40 3.52 -1.19 -31.60
CA ASP A 40 4.06 -2.08 -30.60
C ASP A 40 2.99 -2.96 -29.97
N THR A 41 3.37 -4.18 -29.63
CA THR A 41 2.51 -5.18 -28.98
C THR A 41 2.97 -5.45 -27.56
N LYS A 42 2.13 -6.08 -26.73
CA LYS A 42 2.52 -6.53 -25.38
C LYS A 42 3.86 -7.27 -25.35
N THR A 43 4.07 -8.17 -26.31
CA THR A 43 5.31 -8.94 -26.43
C THR A 43 6.51 -8.05 -26.70
N SER A 44 6.37 -7.05 -27.58
CA SER A 44 7.46 -6.08 -27.86
C SER A 44 7.75 -5.19 -26.67
N VAL A 45 6.72 -4.75 -25.95
CA VAL A 45 6.84 -3.94 -24.73
C VAL A 45 7.57 -4.76 -23.65
N GLN A 46 7.14 -5.98 -23.39
CA GLN A 46 7.77 -6.86 -22.39
C GLN A 46 9.23 -7.13 -22.69
N LYS A 47 9.56 -7.35 -23.99
CA LYS A 47 10.93 -7.61 -24.41
C LYS A 47 11.85 -6.41 -24.21
N ARG A 48 11.34 -5.18 -24.38
CA ARG A 48 12.12 -3.94 -24.26
C ARG A 48 12.14 -3.37 -22.84
N LEU A 49 11.00 -3.37 -22.18
CA LEU A 49 10.83 -2.75 -20.86
C LEU A 49 10.88 -3.77 -19.71
N GLY A 50 10.81 -5.06 -19.99
CA GLY A 50 10.66 -6.10 -18.96
C GLY A 50 9.24 -6.23 -18.43
N ASP A 51 9.09 -6.97 -17.33
CA ASP A 51 7.79 -7.21 -16.73
C ASP A 51 7.25 -5.96 -16.02
N PRO A 52 5.93 -5.68 -16.12
CA PRO A 52 5.32 -4.56 -15.43
C PRO A 52 5.27 -4.81 -13.92
N SER A 53 5.24 -3.74 -13.14
CA SER A 53 5.03 -3.80 -11.68
C SER A 53 3.64 -4.34 -11.34
N THR A 54 2.65 -4.02 -12.16
CA THR A 54 1.27 -4.53 -12.05
C THR A 54 0.53 -4.36 -13.38
N SER A 55 -0.54 -5.13 -13.57
CA SER A 55 -1.44 -5.03 -14.72
C SER A 55 -2.87 -4.84 -14.26
N ALA A 56 -3.64 -4.04 -15.00
CA ALA A 56 -5.08 -3.92 -14.77
C ALA A 56 -5.76 -5.21 -15.22
N THR A 57 -6.62 -5.76 -14.35
CA THR A 57 -7.42 -6.96 -14.63
C THR A 57 -8.86 -6.60 -14.97
N PHE A 58 -9.31 -5.39 -14.57
CA PHE A 58 -10.66 -4.91 -14.77
C PHE A 58 -10.64 -3.60 -15.56
N GLY A 59 -11.52 -3.48 -16.53
CA GLY A 59 -11.61 -2.30 -17.40
C GLY A 59 -10.66 -2.37 -18.59
N ASP A 60 -9.90 -1.30 -18.80
CA ASP A 60 -8.92 -1.22 -19.88
C ASP A 60 -7.71 -2.08 -19.58
N ASP A 61 -7.23 -2.80 -20.58
CA ASP A 61 -6.02 -3.60 -20.48
C ASP A 61 -4.80 -2.67 -20.42
N ALA A 62 -4.20 -2.54 -19.25
CA ALA A 62 -3.10 -1.62 -19.02
C ALA A 62 -2.01 -2.23 -18.15
N TRP A 63 -0.76 -1.90 -18.47
CA TRP A 63 0.43 -2.24 -17.70
C TRP A 63 1.00 -1.01 -17.01
N TYR A 64 1.40 -1.17 -15.76
CA TYR A 64 1.95 -0.10 -14.95
C TYR A 64 3.37 -0.44 -14.49
N TYR A 65 4.30 0.45 -14.77
CA TYR A 65 5.65 0.46 -14.23
C TYR A 65 5.71 1.55 -13.16
N ILE A 66 6.02 1.16 -11.94
CA ILE A 66 5.91 2.06 -10.78
C ILE A 66 7.26 2.15 -10.09
N SER A 67 7.76 3.35 -9.91
CA SER A 67 8.96 3.64 -9.11
C SER A 67 8.68 4.74 -8.11
N SER A 68 9.20 4.59 -6.90
CA SER A 68 9.11 5.61 -5.85
C SER A 68 10.45 5.78 -5.15
N THR A 69 10.74 7.03 -4.78
CA THR A 69 11.86 7.37 -3.92
C THR A 69 11.33 7.81 -2.57
N GLU A 70 11.77 7.14 -1.53
CA GLU A 70 11.40 7.41 -0.15
C GLU A 70 12.59 8.00 0.59
N ARG A 71 12.33 8.95 1.47
CA ARG A 71 13.31 9.57 2.35
C ARG A 71 12.89 9.35 3.79
N GLN A 72 13.76 8.73 4.55
CA GLN A 72 13.59 8.52 5.99
C GLN A 72 14.66 9.29 6.76
N VAL A 73 14.25 10.01 7.79
CA VAL A 73 15.14 10.74 8.69
C VAL A 73 15.05 10.11 10.07
N ALA A 74 16.17 9.58 10.56
CA ALA A 74 16.26 8.92 11.87
C ALA A 74 15.15 7.87 12.08
N PHE A 75 14.28 8.07 13.08
CA PHE A 75 13.19 7.16 13.45
C PHE A 75 11.81 7.63 12.97
N PHE A 76 11.75 8.70 12.18
CA PHE A 76 10.49 9.18 11.60
C PHE A 76 10.02 8.29 10.45
N ASP A 77 8.72 8.30 10.19
CA ASP A 77 8.14 7.56 9.09
C ASP A 77 8.73 7.99 7.74
N PRO A 78 8.97 7.04 6.82
CA PRO A 78 9.46 7.37 5.50
C PRO A 78 8.45 8.23 4.74
N SER A 79 8.93 9.27 4.09
CA SER A 79 8.12 10.12 3.22
C SER A 79 8.48 9.89 1.75
N THR A 80 7.48 9.73 0.89
CA THR A 80 7.68 9.62 -0.55
C THR A 80 8.03 10.98 -1.12
N THR A 81 9.26 11.14 -1.61
CA THR A 81 9.75 12.39 -2.19
C THR A 81 9.53 12.46 -3.71
N SER A 82 9.49 11.31 -4.38
CA SER A 82 9.23 11.21 -5.81
C SER A 82 8.47 9.92 -6.11
N ARG A 83 7.55 9.99 -7.06
CA ARG A 83 6.89 8.82 -7.64
C ARG A 83 6.76 9.02 -9.13
N LYS A 84 7.10 8.00 -9.89
CA LYS A 84 6.95 7.96 -11.33
C LYS A 84 6.18 6.70 -11.70
N ILE A 85 5.16 6.87 -12.52
CA ILE A 85 4.32 5.78 -13.02
C ILE A 85 4.24 5.93 -14.52
N LEU A 86 4.64 4.88 -15.22
CA LEU A 86 4.43 4.73 -16.66
C LEU A 86 3.26 3.77 -16.83
N ALA A 87 2.18 4.24 -17.47
CA ALA A 87 1.02 3.44 -17.80
C ALA A 87 0.97 3.23 -19.32
N ILE A 88 0.88 1.98 -19.75
CA ILE A 88 0.79 1.58 -21.15
C ILE A 88 -0.54 0.87 -21.34
N HIS A 89 -1.42 1.47 -22.14
CA HIS A 89 -2.73 0.92 -22.45
C HIS A 89 -2.67 0.09 -23.75
N PHE A 90 -3.42 -0.99 -23.76
CA PHE A 90 -3.50 -1.91 -24.90
C PHE A 90 -4.93 -2.04 -25.40
N ASP A 91 -5.06 -2.30 -26.69
CA ASP A 91 -6.32 -2.70 -27.29
C ASP A 91 -6.60 -4.21 -27.08
N LYS A 92 -7.74 -4.67 -27.63
CA LYS A 92 -8.15 -6.08 -27.55
C LYS A 92 -7.20 -7.02 -28.32
N ASP A 93 -6.44 -6.49 -29.25
CA ASP A 93 -5.46 -7.22 -30.06
C ASP A 93 -4.06 -7.21 -29.38
N GLY A 94 -3.94 -6.57 -28.23
CA GLY A 94 -2.71 -6.45 -27.46
C GLY A 94 -1.71 -5.43 -28.04
N LYS A 95 -2.18 -4.48 -28.86
CA LYS A 95 -1.35 -3.37 -29.36
C LYS A 95 -1.41 -2.18 -28.43
N VAL A 96 -0.31 -1.44 -28.33
CA VAL A 96 -0.22 -0.21 -27.53
C VAL A 96 -1.14 0.85 -28.15
N THR A 97 -2.08 1.36 -27.37
CA THR A 97 -2.98 2.46 -27.75
C THR A 97 -2.50 3.80 -27.22
N GLU A 98 -2.07 3.83 -25.98
CA GLU A 98 -1.67 5.05 -25.29
C GLU A 98 -0.54 4.78 -24.28
N ILE A 99 0.36 5.74 -24.15
CA ILE A 99 1.43 5.76 -23.15
C ILE A 99 1.25 7.03 -22.34
N ARG A 100 1.08 6.87 -21.01
CA ARG A 100 0.85 7.98 -20.09
C ARG A 100 1.84 7.96 -18.94
N HIS A 101 2.25 9.15 -18.51
CA HIS A 101 3.14 9.36 -17.38
C HIS A 101 2.39 10.03 -16.24
N PHE A 102 2.56 9.52 -15.03
CA PHE A 102 2.05 10.14 -13.84
C PHE A 102 3.17 10.32 -12.81
N GLY A 103 3.12 11.43 -12.11
CA GLY A 103 4.02 11.75 -11.02
C GLY A 103 3.32 11.84 -9.67
N LEU A 104 4.07 12.23 -8.64
CA LEU A 104 3.52 12.40 -7.30
C LEU A 104 2.41 13.47 -7.25
N LYS A 105 2.48 14.50 -8.11
CA LYS A 105 1.52 15.61 -8.19
C LYS A 105 0.17 15.20 -8.78
N ASP A 106 0.13 14.10 -9.54
CA ASP A 106 -1.08 13.57 -10.16
C ASP A 106 -1.87 12.65 -9.21
N GLY A 107 -1.30 12.38 -8.02
CA GLY A 107 -1.93 11.57 -6.99
C GLY A 107 -3.04 12.34 -6.26
N HIS A 108 -4.17 11.68 -6.07
CA HIS A 108 -5.26 12.17 -5.24
C HIS A 108 -5.34 11.35 -3.95
N VAL A 109 -5.57 12.04 -2.82
CA VAL A 109 -5.85 11.36 -1.56
C VAL A 109 -7.28 10.82 -1.64
N VAL A 110 -7.40 9.50 -1.71
CA VAL A 110 -8.69 8.83 -1.63
C VAL A 110 -8.98 8.60 -0.15
N ALA A 111 -10.07 9.19 0.35
CA ALA A 111 -10.57 8.85 1.69
C ALA A 111 -11.08 7.40 1.65
N PHE A 112 -10.52 6.55 2.51
CA PHE A 112 -11.06 5.21 2.69
C PHE A 112 -12.45 5.32 3.31
N GLU A 113 -13.42 4.60 2.74
CA GLU A 113 -14.71 4.41 3.39
C GLU A 113 -14.47 3.70 4.73
N THR A 114 -14.72 4.42 5.81
CA THR A 114 -14.67 3.87 7.17
C THR A 114 -15.90 3.05 7.52
N ARG A 115 -16.69 2.68 6.52
CA ARG A 115 -17.87 1.85 6.68
C ARG A 115 -17.45 0.44 7.11
N THR A 116 -17.39 0.24 8.41
CA THR A 116 -17.20 -1.08 8.98
C THR A 116 -18.49 -1.88 8.80
N THR A 117 -18.39 -3.02 8.15
CA THR A 117 -19.50 -4.00 8.15
C THR A 117 -19.67 -4.46 9.61
N PRO A 118 -20.84 -4.25 10.25
CA PRO A 118 -21.02 -4.73 11.60
C PRO A 118 -20.90 -6.25 11.61
N ALA A 119 -19.84 -6.75 12.21
CA ALA A 119 -19.72 -8.17 12.45
C ALA A 119 -20.83 -8.57 13.44
N LYS A 120 -21.78 -9.40 13.00
CA LYS A 120 -22.79 -10.01 13.89
C LYS A 120 -22.17 -11.11 14.76
N GLY A 121 -21.00 -10.85 15.33
CA GLY A 121 -20.41 -11.69 16.35
C GLY A 121 -20.89 -11.23 17.72
N ARG A 122 -21.12 -12.17 18.64
CA ARG A 122 -21.31 -11.83 20.06
C ARG A 122 -19.99 -11.22 20.53
N GLU A 123 -19.95 -9.91 20.69
CA GLU A 123 -18.86 -9.24 21.39
C GLU A 123 -18.99 -9.61 22.88
N LEU A 124 -18.29 -10.66 23.29
CA LEU A 124 -18.12 -10.94 24.70
C LEU A 124 -17.23 -9.83 25.26
N THR A 125 -17.80 -9.02 26.16
CA THR A 125 -17.04 -7.98 26.85
C THR A 125 -15.84 -8.65 27.52
N PHE A 126 -14.68 -7.99 27.51
CA PHE A 126 -13.44 -8.50 28.12
C PHE A 126 -13.64 -9.06 29.54
N LEU A 127 -14.50 -8.40 30.33
CA LEU A 127 -14.88 -8.87 31.66
C LEU A 127 -15.66 -10.20 31.63
N GLN A 128 -16.54 -10.39 30.67
CA GLN A 128 -17.29 -11.61 30.48
C GLN A 128 -16.39 -12.79 30.10
N GLN A 129 -15.37 -12.52 29.30
CA GLN A 129 -14.36 -13.50 28.89
C GLN A 129 -13.47 -13.88 30.08
N LEU A 130 -13.08 -12.90 30.91
CA LEU A 130 -12.29 -13.13 32.12
C LEU A 130 -13.04 -13.97 33.15
N PHE A 131 -14.32 -13.69 33.39
CA PHE A 131 -15.15 -14.45 34.34
C PHE A 131 -15.58 -15.81 33.82
N SER A 132 -15.67 -16.00 32.51
CA SER A 132 -15.97 -17.31 31.91
C SER A 132 -14.77 -18.26 31.96
N ALA A 133 -13.55 -17.73 32.09
CA ALA A 133 -12.31 -18.52 32.18
C ALA A 133 -12.04 -19.05 33.61
N THR A 134 -12.81 -18.66 34.62
CA THR A 134 -12.62 -19.09 36.00
C THR A 134 -13.56 -20.28 36.30
N PRO A 135 -13.05 -21.53 36.43
CA PRO A 135 -13.89 -22.66 36.78
C PRO A 135 -14.36 -22.52 38.25
N GLY A 136 -15.64 -22.26 38.44
CA GLY A 136 -16.24 -22.36 39.78
C GLY A 136 -17.00 -21.16 40.32
N ILE A 137 -17.22 -20.09 39.54
CA ILE A 137 -18.14 -19.03 39.95
C ILE A 137 -19.47 -19.21 39.22
N PRO A 138 -20.53 -19.68 39.86
CA PRO A 138 -21.86 -19.70 39.25
C PRO A 138 -22.41 -18.29 39.23
N LEU A 139 -22.22 -17.60 38.12
CA LEU A 139 -22.95 -16.36 37.83
C LEU A 139 -24.40 -16.75 37.57
N GLY A 140 -25.20 -16.64 38.61
CA GLY A 140 -26.64 -16.87 38.57
C GLY A 140 -27.31 -16.04 37.50
N GLY A 141 -28.06 -16.70 36.64
CA GLY A 141 -29.26 -16.17 36.05
C GLY A 141 -29.13 -15.16 34.93
N VAL A 142 -28.55 -15.53 33.80
CA VAL A 142 -29.04 -15.03 32.53
C VAL A 142 -29.28 -16.22 31.60
N THR A 143 -30.42 -16.84 31.73
CA THR A 143 -30.98 -17.75 30.74
C THR A 143 -31.14 -16.96 29.43
N PRO A 144 -30.56 -17.41 28.31
CA PRO A 144 -30.92 -16.89 27.01
C PRO A 144 -32.37 -17.25 26.73
N GLY A 145 -33.19 -16.24 26.44
CA GLY A 145 -34.62 -16.29 26.31
C GLY A 145 -35.16 -17.51 25.55
N GLN A 146 -36.01 -18.23 26.20
CA GLN A 146 -37.00 -19.09 25.62
C GLN A 146 -37.79 -18.30 24.59
N ASN A 147 -37.79 -18.79 23.37
CA ASN A 147 -38.62 -18.31 22.30
C ASN A 147 -40.06 -18.77 22.60
N PRO A 148 -41.03 -17.88 22.90
CA PRO A 148 -42.42 -18.28 23.05
C PRO A 148 -43.10 -18.21 21.67
N GLY A 149 -43.19 -19.31 20.98
CA GLY A 149 -43.89 -19.30 19.71
C GLY A 149 -43.84 -20.60 18.90
N SER A 150 -44.38 -21.67 19.45
CA SER A 150 -44.96 -22.73 18.66
C SER A 150 -46.06 -23.40 19.51
N GLY A 151 -47.24 -22.88 19.40
CA GLY A 151 -48.49 -23.57 19.75
C GLY A 151 -49.23 -23.93 18.44
N PRO A 152 -50.12 -24.92 18.50
CA PRO A 152 -50.56 -25.80 17.45
C PRO A 152 -51.31 -25.12 16.32
#